data_7bd49877aec4327ee1b0183c41bd2784
#
_entry.id   7bd49877aec4327ee1b0183c41bd2784
#
_cell.length_a   1.000
_cell.length_b   1.000
_cell.length_c   1.000
_cell.angle_alpha   90.00
_cell.angle_beta   90.00
_cell.angle_gamma   90.00
#
_symmetry.space_group_name_H-M   'P 1'
#
loop_
_entity.id
_entity.type
_entity.pdbx_description
1 polymer ?
#
loop_
_entity_poly.entity_id
_entity_poly.type
_entity_poly.pdbx_seq_one_letter_code
_entity_poly.pdbx_strand_id
1 'polypeptide(L)'
;MNGPRIAAFQRIYDGINADDLDAAVASYAPDVHYEETSLYWDLHSRQEVRDSFGPWFSYAALRAELVDGIETEHRAAVQWRFSGEIRAALPGVWPAEAVGRQFSFLGTTMATFNEEGLISHAVEVWNLAELLKQVGSLPA
;
A
#
# COMPACT_ATOMS: atom_id res chain seq x y z
N MET A 1 -18.41 1.17 -8.03
CA MET A 1 -17.12 0.63 -7.54
C MET A 1 -16.91 -0.79 -8.06
N ASN A 2 -17.18 -1.01 -9.33
CA ASN A 2 -17.07 -2.30 -10.00
C ASN A 2 -16.27 -2.15 -11.28
N GLY A 3 -15.56 -3.19 -11.67
CA GLY A 3 -14.81 -3.28 -12.90
C GLY A 3 -13.48 -4.02 -12.70
N PRO A 4 -12.84 -4.47 -13.79
CA PRO A 4 -11.64 -5.31 -13.69
C PRO A 4 -10.41 -4.58 -13.12
N ARG A 5 -10.32 -3.26 -13.30
CA ARG A 5 -9.19 -2.48 -12.78
C ARG A 5 -9.31 -2.32 -11.27
N ILE A 6 -10.49 -1.97 -10.80
CA ILE A 6 -10.77 -1.89 -9.36
C ILE A 6 -10.63 -3.27 -8.72
N ALA A 7 -11.08 -4.34 -9.40
CA ALA A 7 -10.94 -5.71 -8.91
C ALA A 7 -9.46 -6.10 -8.71
N ALA A 8 -8.54 -5.59 -9.53
CA ALA A 8 -7.11 -5.82 -9.34
C ALA A 8 -6.63 -5.25 -8.01
N PHE A 9 -7.10 -4.07 -7.63
CA PHE A 9 -6.78 -3.49 -6.31
C PHE A 9 -7.39 -4.30 -5.18
N GLN A 10 -8.61 -4.81 -5.34
CA GLN A 10 -9.19 -5.67 -4.30
C GLN A 10 -8.34 -6.92 -4.07
N ARG A 11 -7.79 -7.52 -5.14
CA ARG A 11 -6.88 -8.67 -5.00
C ARG A 11 -5.59 -8.30 -4.26
N ILE A 12 -5.06 -7.09 -4.48
CA ILE A 12 -3.89 -6.60 -3.74
C ILE A 12 -4.20 -6.55 -2.24
N TYR A 13 -5.33 -5.93 -1.88
CA TYR A 13 -5.71 -5.77 -0.47
C TYR A 13 -6.07 -7.10 0.18
N ASP A 14 -6.70 -8.00 -0.55
CA ASP A 14 -6.97 -9.36 -0.06
C ASP A 14 -5.65 -10.11 0.24
N GLY A 15 -4.65 -9.95 -0.61
CA GLY A 15 -3.31 -10.51 -0.38
C GLY A 15 -2.65 -9.93 0.88
N ILE A 16 -2.73 -8.62 1.06
CA ILE A 16 -2.21 -7.96 2.26
C ILE A 16 -2.92 -8.50 3.51
N ASN A 17 -4.24 -8.60 3.47
CA ASN A 17 -5.03 -9.07 4.61
C ASN A 17 -4.79 -10.55 4.95
N ALA A 18 -4.33 -11.33 3.98
CA ALA A 18 -4.00 -12.74 4.15
C ALA A 18 -2.53 -12.99 4.50
N ASP A 19 -1.71 -11.95 4.69
CA ASP A 19 -0.25 -12.06 4.82
C ASP A 19 0.37 -12.82 3.63
N ASP A 20 -0.23 -12.69 2.45
CA ASP A 20 0.22 -13.36 1.22
C ASP A 20 0.88 -12.33 0.30
N LEU A 21 2.18 -12.17 0.44
CA LEU A 21 2.93 -11.16 -0.30
C LEU A 21 2.92 -11.42 -1.81
N ASP A 22 2.96 -12.66 -2.24
CA ASP A 22 2.91 -12.99 -3.67
C ASP A 22 1.56 -12.58 -4.28
N ALA A 23 0.46 -12.85 -3.58
CA ALA A 23 -0.86 -12.40 -4.00
C ALA A 23 -0.98 -10.87 -3.99
N ALA A 24 -0.38 -10.23 -3.00
CA ALA A 24 -0.41 -8.77 -2.86
C ALA A 24 0.27 -8.05 -4.03
N VAL A 25 1.26 -8.67 -4.68
CA VAL A 25 1.98 -8.03 -5.79
C VAL A 25 1.65 -8.61 -7.17
N ALA A 26 0.82 -9.64 -7.24
CA ALA A 26 0.54 -10.35 -8.50
C ALA A 26 -0.14 -9.47 -9.55
N SER A 27 -0.85 -8.41 -9.15
CA SER A 27 -1.54 -7.51 -10.08
C SER A 27 -0.62 -6.47 -10.73
N TYR A 28 0.62 -6.35 -10.28
CA TYR A 28 1.60 -5.46 -10.90
C TYR A 28 2.29 -6.15 -12.07
N ALA A 29 2.57 -5.37 -13.13
CA ALA A 29 3.40 -5.86 -14.23
C ALA A 29 4.81 -6.16 -13.73
N PRO A 30 5.54 -7.12 -14.36
CA PRO A 30 6.93 -7.41 -13.96
C PRO A 30 7.84 -6.17 -13.98
N ASP A 31 7.59 -5.24 -14.91
CA ASP A 31 8.34 -4.00 -15.09
C ASP A 31 7.61 -2.76 -14.59
N VAL A 32 6.73 -2.91 -13.62
CA VAL A 32 5.93 -1.81 -13.07
C VAL A 32 6.82 -0.65 -12.61
N HIS A 33 6.35 0.58 -12.87
CA HIS A 33 6.91 1.77 -12.23
C HIS A 33 5.99 2.15 -11.07
N TYR A 34 6.50 2.02 -9.85
CA TYR A 34 5.73 2.23 -8.63
C TYR A 34 6.34 3.36 -7.82
N GLU A 35 5.57 4.43 -7.64
CA GLU A 35 5.99 5.61 -6.87
C GLU A 35 5.14 5.70 -5.60
N GLU A 36 5.81 5.68 -4.46
CA GLU A 36 5.17 5.90 -3.17
C GLU A 36 5.73 7.20 -2.60
N THR A 37 4.92 8.25 -2.59
CA THR A 37 5.39 9.62 -2.39
C THR A 37 5.73 9.95 -0.95
N SER A 38 5.12 9.28 0.02
CA SER A 38 5.35 9.57 1.44
C SER A 38 6.68 9.02 1.94
N LEU A 39 7.09 7.86 1.43
CA LEU A 39 8.35 7.20 1.79
C LEU A 39 9.43 7.38 0.72
N TYR A 40 9.12 8.13 -0.34
CA TYR A 40 10.04 8.39 -1.46
C TYR A 40 10.49 7.11 -2.17
N TRP A 41 9.59 6.12 -2.27
CA TRP A 41 9.90 4.93 -3.08
C TRP A 41 9.74 5.25 -4.56
N ASP A 42 10.74 4.86 -5.34
CA ASP A 42 10.74 4.93 -6.80
C ASP A 42 11.22 3.56 -7.31
N LEU A 43 10.26 2.66 -7.52
CA LEU A 43 10.54 1.26 -7.78
C LEU A 43 10.22 0.92 -9.23
N HIS A 44 11.01 0.04 -9.84
CA HIS A 44 10.96 -0.22 -11.27
C HIS A 44 10.71 -1.68 -11.62
N SER A 45 10.29 -2.49 -10.67
CA SER A 45 9.89 -3.88 -10.92
C SER A 45 8.94 -4.38 -9.84
N ARG A 46 8.18 -5.42 -10.19
CA ARG A 46 7.35 -6.14 -9.22
C ARG A 46 8.20 -6.66 -8.06
N GLN A 47 9.39 -7.16 -8.35
CA GLN A 47 10.29 -7.68 -7.33
C GLN A 47 10.70 -6.58 -6.34
N GLU A 48 11.00 -5.38 -6.83
CA GLU A 48 11.33 -4.25 -5.96
C GLU A 48 10.15 -3.86 -5.06
N VAL A 49 8.92 -3.89 -5.60
CA VAL A 49 7.71 -3.62 -4.80
C VAL A 49 7.58 -4.67 -3.70
N ARG A 50 7.76 -5.95 -4.05
CA ARG A 50 7.72 -7.05 -3.10
C ARG A 50 8.76 -6.87 -1.99
N ASP A 51 10.00 -6.58 -2.37
CA ASP A 51 11.11 -6.43 -1.43
C ASP A 51 10.97 -5.22 -0.53
N SER A 52 10.36 -4.14 -1.02
CA SER A 52 10.14 -2.92 -0.25
C SER A 52 8.95 -3.04 0.70
N PHE A 53 7.88 -3.71 0.27
CA PHE A 53 6.67 -3.84 1.05
C PHE A 53 6.74 -5.00 2.07
N GLY A 54 7.42 -6.09 1.72
CA GLY A 54 7.47 -7.29 2.56
C GLY A 54 7.88 -7.05 4.02
N PRO A 55 8.91 -6.25 4.30
CA PRO A 55 9.33 -6.00 5.69
C PRO A 55 8.25 -5.40 6.59
N TRP A 56 7.28 -4.68 6.02
CA TRP A 56 6.19 -4.09 6.81
C TRP A 56 5.37 -5.13 7.57
N PHE A 57 5.22 -6.33 7.02
CA PHE A 57 4.52 -7.42 7.72
C PHE A 57 5.21 -7.84 9.02
N SER A 58 6.53 -7.63 9.11
CA SER A 58 7.29 -7.91 10.33
C SER A 58 7.10 -6.82 11.39
N TYR A 59 6.86 -5.59 10.95
CA TYR A 59 6.77 -4.43 11.85
C TYR A 59 5.34 -4.14 12.31
N ALA A 60 4.34 -4.58 11.58
CA ALA A 60 2.95 -4.31 11.90
C ALA A 60 2.02 -5.42 11.42
N ALA A 61 0.94 -5.63 12.15
CA ALA A 61 -0.20 -6.41 11.67
C ALA A 61 -1.01 -5.51 10.74
N LEU A 62 -0.97 -5.78 9.44
CA LEU A 62 -1.53 -4.89 8.42
C LEU A 62 -2.90 -5.33 7.94
N ARG A 63 -3.76 -4.34 7.68
CA ARG A 63 -5.03 -4.53 7.00
C ARG A 63 -5.22 -3.41 5.99
N ALA A 64 -5.78 -3.77 4.84
CA ALA A 64 -6.08 -2.82 3.78
C ALA A 64 -7.54 -2.99 3.35
N GLU A 65 -8.21 -1.88 3.08
CA GLU A 65 -9.60 -1.85 2.69
C GLU A 65 -9.78 -0.92 1.49
N LEU A 66 -10.46 -1.38 0.46
CA LEU A 66 -10.87 -0.55 -0.66
C LEU A 66 -12.08 0.28 -0.22
N VAL A 67 -11.93 1.60 -0.24
CA VAL A 67 -12.98 2.53 0.22
C VAL A 67 -13.83 3.01 -0.95
N ASP A 68 -13.17 3.41 -2.05
CA ASP A 68 -13.84 3.94 -3.24
C ASP A 68 -12.93 3.77 -4.45
N GLY A 69 -13.48 3.87 -5.64
CA GLY A 69 -12.69 3.79 -6.85
C GLY A 69 -13.47 4.15 -8.10
N ILE A 70 -12.74 4.63 -9.08
CA ILE A 70 -13.24 4.90 -10.43
C ILE A 70 -12.26 4.30 -11.42
N GLU A 71 -12.75 3.88 -12.58
CA GLU A 71 -11.88 3.33 -13.61
C GLU A 71 -12.33 3.70 -15.01
N THR A 72 -11.36 3.69 -15.92
CA THR A 72 -11.55 3.76 -17.36
C THR A 72 -11.00 2.48 -17.98
N GLU A 73 -10.93 2.42 -19.30
CA GLU A 73 -10.39 1.25 -19.99
C GLU A 73 -8.94 0.92 -19.61
N HIS A 74 -8.12 1.95 -19.35
CA HIS A 74 -6.69 1.77 -19.09
C HIS A 74 -6.20 2.32 -17.76
N ARG A 75 -7.06 2.98 -17.00
CA ARG A 75 -6.67 3.67 -15.77
C ARG A 75 -7.67 3.43 -14.64
N ALA A 76 -7.18 3.54 -13.41
CA ALA A 76 -8.01 3.55 -12.22
C ALA A 76 -7.46 4.50 -11.18
N ALA A 77 -8.35 5.06 -10.39
CA ALA A 77 -7.99 5.75 -9.16
C ALA A 77 -8.79 5.12 -8.03
N VAL A 78 -8.10 4.72 -6.96
CA VAL A 78 -8.74 4.10 -5.81
C VAL A 78 -8.37 4.83 -4.54
N GLN A 79 -9.31 4.90 -3.62
CA GLN A 79 -9.06 5.32 -2.26
C GLN A 79 -9.10 4.09 -1.36
N TRP A 80 -8.11 3.98 -0.50
CA TRP A 80 -7.96 2.86 0.40
C TRP A 80 -7.72 3.33 1.83
N ARG A 81 -8.05 2.46 2.77
CA ARG A 81 -7.71 2.62 4.18
C ARG A 81 -6.71 1.55 4.56
N PHE A 82 -5.59 1.99 5.10
CA PHE A 82 -4.57 1.11 5.66
C PHE A 82 -4.62 1.23 7.17
N SER A 83 -4.63 0.11 7.86
CA SER A 83 -4.68 0.11 9.32
C SER A 83 -3.85 -1.05 9.87
N GLY A 84 -3.57 -1.01 11.15
CA GLY A 84 -2.83 -2.09 11.76
C GLY A 84 -2.46 -1.81 13.20
N GLU A 85 -1.67 -2.74 13.74
CA GLU A 85 -1.09 -2.65 15.07
C GLU A 85 0.41 -2.85 14.98
N ILE A 86 1.16 -2.00 15.66
CA ILE A 86 2.63 -2.06 15.66
C ILE A 86 3.09 -3.28 16.43
N ARG A 87 3.93 -4.11 15.79
CA ARG A 87 4.52 -5.33 16.37
C ARG A 87 5.95 -5.14 16.83
N ALA A 88 6.72 -4.30 16.14
CA ALA A 88 8.14 -4.10 16.41
C ALA A 88 8.55 -2.70 15.97
N ALA A 89 9.65 -2.18 16.55
CA ALA A 89 10.22 -0.90 16.13
C ALA A 89 10.58 -0.92 14.65
N LEU A 90 10.27 0.16 13.95
CA LEU A 90 10.72 0.39 12.57
C LEU A 90 11.70 1.56 12.59
N PRO A 91 13.00 1.29 12.45
CA PRO A 91 14.01 2.33 12.56
C PRO A 91 13.74 3.51 11.63
N GLY A 92 13.79 4.72 12.19
CA GLY A 92 13.53 5.95 11.44
C GLY A 92 12.05 6.31 11.26
N VAL A 93 11.12 5.43 11.65
CA VAL A 93 9.68 5.68 11.51
C VAL A 93 8.98 5.67 12.87
N TRP A 94 9.10 4.59 13.64
CA TRP A 94 8.57 4.55 15.00
C TRP A 94 9.47 3.78 15.96
N PRO A 95 9.48 4.19 17.26
CA PRO A 95 10.32 3.53 18.28
C PRO A 95 9.67 2.26 18.84
N ALA A 96 10.43 1.55 19.67
CA ALA A 96 9.94 0.35 20.35
C ALA A 96 8.74 0.63 21.27
N GLU A 97 8.64 1.84 21.80
CA GLU A 97 7.52 2.26 22.65
C GLU A 97 6.18 2.32 21.90
N ALA A 98 6.21 2.34 20.57
CA ALA A 98 5.01 2.30 19.75
C ALA A 98 4.38 0.91 19.65
N VAL A 99 5.08 -0.15 20.06
CA VAL A 99 4.55 -1.52 20.00
C VAL A 99 3.21 -1.60 20.74
N GLY A 100 2.21 -2.19 20.08
CA GLY A 100 0.84 -2.29 20.60
C GLY A 100 -0.07 -1.14 20.21
N ARG A 101 0.46 -0.03 19.70
CA ARG A 101 -0.37 1.07 19.20
C ARG A 101 -1.03 0.69 17.89
N GLN A 102 -2.24 1.18 17.72
CA GLN A 102 -3.00 1.01 16.48
C GLN A 102 -2.91 2.28 15.63
N PHE A 103 -2.98 2.10 14.31
CA PHE A 103 -2.99 3.20 13.36
C PHE A 103 -4.00 2.95 12.25
N SER A 104 -4.46 4.04 11.63
CA SER A 104 -5.35 4.00 10.47
C SER A 104 -5.19 5.28 9.67
N PHE A 105 -5.02 5.16 8.36
CA PHE A 105 -4.95 6.33 7.49
C PHE A 105 -5.54 6.02 6.12
N LEU A 106 -6.00 7.06 5.45
CA LEU A 106 -6.49 7.00 4.08
C LEU A 106 -5.37 7.33 3.11
N GLY A 107 -5.41 6.70 1.96
CA GLY A 107 -4.55 7.04 0.84
C GLY A 107 -5.26 6.86 -0.49
N THR A 108 -4.58 7.26 -1.54
CA THR A 108 -5.09 7.17 -2.90
C THR A 108 -3.99 6.61 -3.80
N THR A 109 -4.36 5.70 -4.69
CA THR A 109 -3.47 5.21 -5.74
C THR A 109 -4.08 5.56 -7.09
N MET A 110 -3.27 6.16 -7.95
CA MET A 110 -3.61 6.40 -9.34
C MET A 110 -2.77 5.45 -10.19
N ALA A 111 -3.41 4.67 -11.05
CA ALA A 111 -2.74 3.60 -11.80
C ALA A 111 -3.06 3.61 -13.28
N THR A 112 -2.08 3.19 -14.07
CA THR A 112 -2.23 2.85 -15.48
C THR A 112 -2.04 1.36 -15.65
N PHE A 113 -2.84 0.73 -16.53
CA PHE A 113 -2.82 -0.70 -16.78
C PHE A 113 -2.32 -0.97 -18.20
N ASN A 114 -1.56 -2.05 -18.37
CA ASN A 114 -1.10 -2.49 -19.68
C ASN A 114 -2.18 -3.34 -20.40
N GLU A 115 -1.87 -3.81 -21.60
CA GLU A 115 -2.80 -4.59 -22.41
C GLU A 115 -3.15 -5.96 -21.78
N GLU A 116 -2.29 -6.47 -20.90
CA GLU A 116 -2.53 -7.72 -20.18
C GLU A 116 -3.40 -7.51 -18.93
N GLY A 117 -3.79 -6.28 -18.62
CA GLY A 117 -4.59 -5.96 -17.46
C GLY A 117 -3.80 -5.86 -16.16
N LEU A 118 -2.47 -5.76 -16.26
CA LEU A 118 -1.59 -5.57 -15.10
C LEU A 118 -1.26 -4.09 -14.91
N ILE A 119 -1.00 -3.71 -13.67
CA ILE A 119 -0.62 -2.34 -13.32
C ILE A 119 0.79 -2.08 -13.83
N SER A 120 0.92 -1.15 -14.79
CA SER A 120 2.20 -0.76 -15.36
C SER A 120 2.81 0.47 -14.69
N HIS A 121 1.99 1.33 -14.10
CA HIS A 121 2.43 2.52 -13.37
C HIS A 121 1.45 2.78 -12.24
N ALA A 122 1.95 3.04 -11.05
CA ALA A 122 1.14 3.39 -9.89
C ALA A 122 1.80 4.54 -9.13
N VAL A 123 0.99 5.49 -8.70
CA VAL A 123 1.43 6.59 -7.82
C VAL A 123 0.55 6.56 -6.58
N GLU A 124 1.17 6.35 -5.43
CA GLU A 124 0.49 6.34 -4.14
C GLU A 124 0.76 7.61 -3.36
N VAL A 125 -0.30 8.18 -2.81
CA VAL A 125 -0.24 9.40 -2.00
C VAL A 125 -1.00 9.18 -0.70
N TRP A 126 -0.35 9.44 0.43
CA TRP A 126 -0.99 9.37 1.74
C TRP A 126 -0.26 10.30 2.72
N ASN A 127 -0.83 10.52 3.87
CA ASN A 127 -0.28 11.45 4.85
C ASN A 127 0.55 10.72 5.90
N LEU A 128 1.87 10.70 5.71
CA LEU A 128 2.79 10.09 6.66
C LEU A 128 2.71 10.73 8.04
N ALA A 129 2.48 12.04 8.12
CA ALA A 129 2.35 12.73 9.41
C ALA A 129 1.19 12.18 10.24
N GLU A 130 0.10 11.76 9.60
CA GLU A 130 -1.04 11.15 10.29
C GLU A 130 -0.64 9.83 10.96
N LEU A 131 0.12 8.99 10.26
CA LEU A 131 0.66 7.77 10.84
C LEU A 131 1.59 8.09 12.01
N LEU A 132 2.54 8.99 11.81
CA LEU A 132 3.54 9.32 12.83
C LEU A 132 2.91 9.91 14.10
N LYS A 133 1.84 10.69 13.96
CA LYS A 133 1.09 11.20 15.12
C LYS A 133 0.44 10.06 15.90
N GLN A 134 -0.19 9.12 15.20
CA GLN A 134 -0.90 8.00 15.84
C GLN A 134 0.06 7.07 16.59
N VAL A 135 1.26 6.88 16.07
CA VAL A 135 2.26 6.00 16.72
C VAL A 135 3.18 6.75 17.70
N GLY A 136 2.95 8.05 17.90
CA GLY A 136 3.68 8.83 18.90
C GLY A 136 5.03 9.35 18.46
N SER A 137 5.32 9.35 17.14
CA SER A 137 6.58 9.86 16.60
C SER A 137 6.54 11.35 16.26
N LEU A 138 5.36 11.96 16.28
CA LEU A 138 5.18 13.39 16.14
C LEU A 138 4.31 13.91 17.30
N PRO A 139 4.46 15.18 17.69
CA PRO A 139 3.57 15.80 18.68
C PRO A 139 2.10 15.74 18.23
N ALA A 140 1.23 15.57 19.20
CA ALA A 140 -0.21 15.54 18.95
C ALA A 140 -0.74 16.93 18.55
#